data_44c34f1a66cc3cf05154b44392f02f46
#
_entry.id   44c34f1a66cc3cf05154b44392f02f46
#
_cell.length_a   1.000
_cell.length_b   1.000
_cell.length_c   1.000
_cell.angle_alpha   90.00
_cell.angle_beta   90.00
_cell.angle_gamma   90.00
#
_symmetry.space_group_name_H-M   'P 1'
#
loop_
_entity.id
_entity.type
_entity.pdbx_description
1 polymer ?
#
loop_
_entity_poly.entity_id
_entity_poly.type
_entity_poly.pdbx_seq_one_letter_code
_entity_poly.pdbx_strand_id
1 'polypeptide(L)'
;MKSKLLKILAAASLASALVLTGCATQQSSKSTKTAEPAPAKKTVSKAGYGPAYTTFDRNGINYTKGAVAYPTGILSSSSLLLEKVVPSEVMVGAPYQVSYTLRNLSDVTLKDVVLTDVVGSNFRLADAAPAADAVDGDTATWMLGEIAPGGTRNVILKASSPEEGYATTCSAVTFVPSYCETIKVVRADLELVLDLVPAVTVCDPIPARITVRNSGSSRLTDVVVTDSLPSGLATTDGQTRISLNAGDLNPGESKAFDLDLKASSTGRYEASPVANSAQGISAEDMGSVVVSAPSLMVSCEAPSERFIGRPISVCYQVKNTGNATSSNTVLTVPVPAGATFQGATGGGNLSGNAVVWNLGSIAADGVTEVCATFTGKQAGMVSFSGSVQGNCAPVASTVCRTEVTGIPAILLEVIDLEDPIEVGSNQTYQIVVTNQGSAPATNVRVTAQLEDEQSYVTSSGTTSARASGQTIVMNAVPSIAPGANATWQVVVKALSEGDIRFSVQLESDQMGRPVRETEATNQY
;
A
#
# COMPACT_ATOMS: atom_id res chain seq x y z
N MET A 1 44.10 -3.78 3.32
CA MET A 1 45.25 -3.68 4.25
C MET A 1 45.41 -5.00 4.97
N LYS A 2 46.51 -5.67 4.58
CA LYS A 2 47.28 -6.72 5.25
C LYS A 2 46.57 -7.70 6.19
N SER A 3 46.31 -8.89 5.62
CA SER A 3 46.14 -10.19 6.26
C SER A 3 47.27 -10.49 7.26
N LYS A 4 46.93 -10.96 8.45
CA LYS A 4 47.87 -11.71 9.29
C LYS A 4 47.44 -13.17 9.30
N LEU A 5 48.09 -13.97 8.47
CA LEU A 5 48.16 -15.42 8.61
C LEU A 5 48.83 -15.75 9.95
N LEU A 6 48.12 -16.42 10.83
CA LEU A 6 48.72 -17.05 12.01
C LEU A 6 49.12 -18.46 11.60
N LYS A 7 50.43 -18.66 11.41
CA LYS A 7 51.08 -19.98 11.32
C LYS A 7 50.97 -20.65 12.71
N ILE A 8 50.21 -21.71 12.81
CA ILE A 8 50.31 -22.65 13.94
C ILE A 8 51.34 -23.67 13.51
N LEU A 9 52.53 -23.60 14.13
CA LEU A 9 53.57 -24.61 14.10
C LEU A 9 53.04 -25.94 14.65
N ALA A 10 53.24 -27.00 13.89
CA ALA A 10 53.15 -28.36 14.38
C ALA A 10 54.30 -28.61 15.38
N ALA A 11 53.96 -28.83 16.62
CA ALA A 11 54.86 -29.50 17.56
C ALA A 11 54.50 -30.97 17.50
N ALA A 12 55.24 -31.68 16.76
CA ALA A 12 56.31 -32.63 17.09
C ALA A 12 55.99 -33.57 18.25
N SER A 13 55.75 -34.81 17.87
CA SER A 13 56.34 -36.02 18.42
C SER A 13 56.55 -36.06 19.95
N LEU A 14 55.58 -36.62 20.66
CA LEU A 14 55.94 -37.50 21.76
C LEU A 14 55.80 -38.94 21.26
N ALA A 15 56.89 -39.46 20.77
CA ALA A 15 57.11 -40.88 20.64
C ALA A 15 57.04 -41.47 22.06
N SER A 16 55.90 -41.98 22.43
CA SER A 16 55.81 -42.89 23.60
C SER A 16 56.54 -44.16 23.16
N ALA A 17 57.75 -44.28 23.61
CA ALA A 17 58.47 -45.54 23.57
C ALA A 17 57.67 -46.56 24.43
N LEU A 18 56.76 -47.30 23.76
CA LEU A 18 56.22 -48.50 24.36
C LEU A 18 57.36 -49.50 24.43
N VAL A 19 57.91 -49.65 25.63
CA VAL A 19 58.84 -50.70 25.92
C VAL A 19 58.14 -52.02 25.67
N LEU A 20 58.47 -52.68 24.57
CA LEU A 20 58.14 -54.07 24.31
C LEU A 20 58.94 -54.98 25.27
N THR A 21 58.50 -55.04 26.52
CA THR A 21 58.99 -56.07 27.46
C THR A 21 58.01 -57.23 27.35
N GLY A 22 58.42 -58.28 26.69
CA GLY A 22 57.62 -59.50 26.76
C GLY A 22 57.76 -60.55 25.68
N CYS A 23 58.85 -60.61 24.94
CA CYS A 23 59.25 -61.91 24.40
C CYS A 23 60.18 -62.57 25.38
N ALA A 24 59.64 -63.09 26.46
CA ALA A 24 60.39 -63.89 27.39
C ALA A 24 60.69 -65.24 26.69
N THR A 25 61.95 -65.46 26.40
CA THR A 25 62.46 -66.81 26.12
C THR A 25 62.25 -67.68 27.31
N GLN A 26 61.28 -68.59 27.28
CA GLN A 26 61.25 -69.69 28.24
C GLN A 26 62.38 -70.63 27.94
N GLN A 27 63.44 -70.57 28.75
CA GLN A 27 64.42 -71.61 28.85
C GLN A 27 63.81 -72.86 29.46
N SER A 28 63.77 -73.93 28.66
CA SER A 28 63.36 -75.26 29.09
C SER A 28 64.30 -75.86 30.12
N SER A 29 63.84 -76.07 31.34
CA SER A 29 64.50 -77.00 32.25
C SER A 29 63.92 -78.41 32.03
N LYS A 30 64.77 -79.36 31.64
CA LYS A 30 64.49 -80.78 31.48
C LYS A 30 63.91 -81.37 32.79
N SER A 31 62.77 -82.02 32.69
CA SER A 31 62.37 -83.12 33.55
C SER A 31 61.52 -84.11 32.79
N THR A 32 62.08 -85.28 32.60
CA THR A 32 61.45 -86.49 32.04
C THR A 32 60.31 -86.96 32.92
N LYS A 33 59.13 -87.20 32.33
CA LYS A 33 58.35 -88.44 32.45
C LYS A 33 57.17 -88.47 31.49
N THR A 34 57.14 -89.60 30.82
CA THR A 34 56.13 -90.11 29.90
C THR A 34 54.74 -90.19 30.52
N ALA A 35 53.70 -89.66 29.80
CA ALA A 35 52.34 -90.09 29.95
C ALA A 35 51.57 -89.74 28.70
N GLU A 36 50.81 -90.67 28.20
CA GLU A 36 49.99 -90.78 26.98
C GLU A 36 48.94 -89.65 26.80
N PRO A 37 48.64 -89.18 25.59
CA PRO A 37 47.76 -88.01 25.42
C PRO A 37 46.30 -88.39 25.48
N ALA A 38 45.56 -87.75 26.37
CA ALA A 38 44.13 -87.74 26.39
C ALA A 38 43.58 -86.72 25.30
N PRO A 39 42.39 -86.96 24.72
CA PRO A 39 41.87 -86.15 23.63
C PRO A 39 41.60 -84.69 24.06
N ALA A 40 42.04 -83.74 23.24
CA ALA A 40 41.95 -82.32 23.46
C ALA A 40 40.50 -81.85 23.66
N LYS A 41 40.13 -81.52 24.86
CA LYS A 41 38.90 -80.71 25.13
C LYS A 41 39.12 -79.31 24.60
N LYS A 42 38.20 -78.84 23.74
CA LYS A 42 38.07 -77.43 23.36
C LYS A 42 37.90 -76.61 24.65
N THR A 43 38.94 -75.96 25.08
CA THR A 43 38.86 -74.94 26.13
C THR A 43 38.53 -73.62 25.47
N VAL A 44 37.29 -73.21 25.53
CA VAL A 44 36.92 -71.80 25.34
C VAL A 44 37.44 -71.07 26.59
N SER A 45 38.52 -70.36 26.45
CA SER A 45 39.06 -69.52 27.53
C SER A 45 38.03 -68.45 27.86
N LYS A 46 37.58 -68.39 29.09
CA LYS A 46 36.84 -67.27 29.65
C LYS A 46 37.71 -66.04 29.52
N ALA A 47 37.10 -64.94 29.05
CA ALA A 47 37.61 -63.57 28.98
C ALA A 47 38.94 -63.34 29.76
N GLY A 48 40.03 -63.59 29.14
CA GLY A 48 41.37 -63.28 29.64
C GLY A 48 42.07 -62.33 28.68
N TYR A 49 42.88 -61.42 29.22
CA TYR A 49 43.77 -60.56 28.46
C TYR A 49 44.80 -61.45 27.75
N GLY A 50 44.75 -61.55 26.43
CA GLY A 50 45.72 -62.26 25.66
C GLY A 50 45.16 -62.87 24.34
N PRO A 51 46.04 -63.40 23.49
CA PRO A 51 45.62 -63.96 22.20
C PRO A 51 44.82 -65.23 22.36
N ALA A 52 43.71 -65.34 21.63
CA ALA A 52 42.97 -66.60 21.49
C ALA A 52 43.61 -67.42 20.38
N TYR A 53 43.88 -68.70 20.65
CA TYR A 53 44.50 -69.60 19.67
C TYR A 53 43.53 -70.68 19.22
N THR A 54 43.52 -70.99 17.92
CA THR A 54 42.79 -72.13 17.35
C THR A 54 43.71 -72.82 16.32
N THR A 55 43.58 -74.12 16.24
CA THR A 55 44.33 -74.93 15.23
C THR A 55 43.37 -75.48 14.22
N PHE A 56 43.82 -75.57 12.95
CA PHE A 56 43.05 -76.15 11.84
C PHE A 56 43.99 -76.76 10.81
N ASP A 57 43.48 -77.76 10.09
CA ASP A 57 44.20 -78.33 8.95
C ASP A 57 43.78 -77.67 7.63
N ARG A 58 44.76 -77.44 6.78
CA ARG A 58 44.56 -76.96 5.42
C ARG A 58 45.51 -77.69 4.47
N ASN A 59 44.96 -78.63 3.65
CA ASN A 59 45.75 -79.42 2.70
C ASN A 59 46.88 -80.27 3.35
N GLY A 60 46.60 -80.85 4.51
CA GLY A 60 47.59 -81.69 5.23
C GLY A 60 48.62 -80.90 6.03
N ILE A 61 48.52 -79.59 6.10
CA ILE A 61 49.37 -78.73 6.94
C ILE A 61 48.52 -78.17 8.07
N ASN A 62 48.94 -78.39 9.31
CA ASN A 62 48.34 -77.83 10.51
C ASN A 62 48.79 -76.37 10.67
N TYR A 63 47.80 -75.47 10.86
CA TYR A 63 48.02 -74.07 11.10
C TYR A 63 47.52 -73.71 12.48
N THR A 64 48.21 -72.73 13.09
CA THR A 64 47.80 -72.08 14.30
C THR A 64 47.35 -70.67 13.94
N LYS A 65 46.09 -70.34 14.30
CA LYS A 65 45.53 -69.00 14.20
C LYS A 65 45.53 -68.39 15.56
N GLY A 66 46.23 -67.30 15.75
CA GLY A 66 46.17 -66.41 16.93
C GLY A 66 45.31 -65.20 16.62
N ALA A 67 44.55 -64.72 17.58
CA ALA A 67 43.77 -63.48 17.46
C ALA A 67 43.92 -62.61 18.68
N VAL A 68 44.18 -61.30 18.49
CA VAL A 68 44.31 -60.31 19.54
C VAL A 68 43.49 -59.05 19.16
N ALA A 69 42.67 -58.61 20.10
CA ALA A 69 41.90 -57.39 19.94
C ALA A 69 42.60 -56.19 20.58
N TYR A 70 42.74 -55.12 19.84
CA TYR A 70 43.43 -53.89 20.28
C TYR A 70 42.42 -52.76 20.58
N PRO A 71 42.65 -51.90 21.62
CA PRO A 71 43.85 -51.91 22.49
C PRO A 71 43.72 -52.83 23.74
N THR A 72 42.56 -53.38 24.04
CA THR A 72 42.31 -53.96 25.38
C THR A 72 42.53 -55.44 25.50
N GLY A 73 42.74 -56.16 24.41
CA GLY A 73 42.76 -57.62 24.35
C GLY A 73 41.38 -58.30 24.40
N ILE A 74 40.29 -57.54 24.60
CA ILE A 74 38.88 -58.02 24.70
C ILE A 74 38.11 -57.54 23.49
N LEU A 75 37.46 -58.44 22.78
CA LEU A 75 36.71 -58.14 21.54
C LEU A 75 35.64 -57.04 21.72
N SER A 76 34.91 -57.10 22.82
CA SER A 76 33.77 -56.15 23.06
C SER A 76 34.19 -54.74 23.47
N SER A 77 35.48 -54.53 23.79
CA SER A 77 36.01 -53.20 24.19
C SER A 77 37.23 -52.79 23.32
N SER A 78 37.42 -53.44 22.18
CA SER A 78 38.52 -53.15 21.27
C SER A 78 38.00 -52.67 19.91
N SER A 79 38.77 -51.82 19.27
CA SER A 79 38.42 -51.22 17.97
C SER A 79 39.00 -51.98 16.80
N LEU A 80 40.05 -52.78 17.00
CA LEU A 80 40.71 -53.51 15.94
C LEU A 80 41.02 -54.93 16.36
N LEU A 81 40.77 -55.91 15.48
CA LEU A 81 41.15 -57.29 15.63
C LEU A 81 42.31 -57.59 14.68
N LEU A 82 43.41 -58.09 15.28
CA LEU A 82 44.51 -58.73 14.55
C LEU A 82 44.37 -60.23 14.62
N GLU A 83 44.26 -60.90 13.47
CA GLU A 83 44.37 -62.34 13.35
C GLU A 83 45.65 -62.69 12.65
N LYS A 84 46.42 -63.62 13.19
CA LYS A 84 47.67 -64.13 12.64
C LYS A 84 47.57 -65.63 12.45
N VAL A 85 47.90 -66.08 11.23
CA VAL A 85 47.89 -67.48 10.89
C VAL A 85 49.33 -67.93 10.52
N VAL A 86 49.82 -68.94 11.20
CA VAL A 86 51.16 -69.50 10.98
C VAL A 86 51.03 -71.02 10.84
N PRO A 87 51.89 -71.69 10.02
CA PRO A 87 51.96 -73.15 10.05
C PRO A 87 52.49 -73.58 11.43
N SER A 88 51.92 -74.67 11.97
CA SER A 88 52.33 -75.22 13.29
C SER A 88 53.69 -75.89 13.25
N GLU A 89 54.10 -76.37 12.06
CA GLU A 89 55.37 -77.06 11.81
C GLU A 89 55.82 -76.76 10.39
N VAL A 90 57.10 -76.53 10.20
CA VAL A 90 57.78 -76.29 8.89
C VAL A 90 59.04 -77.07 8.82
N MET A 91 59.50 -77.44 7.57
CA MET A 91 60.81 -78.05 7.35
C MET A 91 61.92 -77.03 7.29
N VAL A 92 63.08 -77.34 7.81
CA VAL A 92 64.28 -76.51 7.74
C VAL A 92 64.51 -76.06 6.31
N GLY A 93 64.72 -74.76 6.07
CA GLY A 93 64.96 -74.13 4.80
C GLY A 93 63.75 -74.08 3.83
N ALA A 94 62.66 -74.77 4.12
CA ALA A 94 61.46 -74.71 3.27
C ALA A 94 60.71 -73.40 3.44
N PRO A 95 60.21 -72.80 2.32
CA PRO A 95 59.39 -71.58 2.42
C PRO A 95 57.99 -71.88 3.02
N TYR A 96 57.54 -71.00 3.84
CA TYR A 96 56.15 -71.01 4.41
C TYR A 96 55.56 -69.63 4.42
N GLN A 97 54.26 -69.56 4.65
CA GLN A 97 53.49 -68.33 4.70
C GLN A 97 53.00 -68.04 6.12
N VAL A 98 53.07 -66.76 6.50
CA VAL A 98 52.41 -66.18 7.66
C VAL A 98 51.42 -65.13 7.15
N SER A 99 50.18 -65.21 7.58
CA SER A 99 49.19 -64.23 7.16
C SER A 99 48.64 -63.45 8.33
N TYR A 100 48.45 -62.17 8.12
CA TYR A 100 47.79 -61.25 9.02
C TYR A 100 46.51 -60.75 8.42
N THR A 101 45.42 -60.66 9.22
CA THR A 101 44.18 -60.00 8.89
C THR A 101 43.89 -59.02 10.00
N LEU A 102 43.83 -57.73 9.62
CA LEU A 102 43.45 -56.65 10.52
C LEU A 102 42.01 -56.25 10.17
N ARG A 103 41.10 -56.26 11.15
CA ARG A 103 39.70 -55.89 10.94
C ARG A 103 39.30 -54.78 11.93
N ASN A 104 38.70 -53.71 11.38
CA ASN A 104 38.12 -52.66 12.19
C ASN A 104 36.78 -53.19 12.78
N LEU A 105 36.67 -53.18 14.09
CA LEU A 105 35.50 -53.63 14.85
C LEU A 105 34.58 -52.48 15.27
N SER A 106 35.05 -51.22 15.06
CA SER A 106 34.34 -50.02 15.50
C SER A 106 33.50 -49.39 14.37
N ASP A 107 32.64 -48.46 14.75
CA ASP A 107 31.79 -47.68 13.85
C ASP A 107 32.48 -46.45 13.26
N VAL A 108 33.77 -46.22 13.63
CA VAL A 108 34.60 -45.11 13.14
C VAL A 108 35.75 -45.60 12.29
N THR A 109 36.21 -44.77 11.39
CA THR A 109 37.42 -45.08 10.60
C THR A 109 38.65 -45.03 11.51
N LEU A 110 39.44 -46.09 11.47
CA LEU A 110 40.76 -46.12 12.11
C LEU A 110 41.77 -45.54 11.13
N LYS A 111 42.55 -44.55 11.56
CA LYS A 111 43.57 -43.88 10.76
C LYS A 111 44.97 -44.31 11.24
N ASP A 112 45.93 -44.12 10.38
CA ASP A 112 47.34 -44.40 10.69
C ASP A 112 47.56 -45.80 11.27
N VAL A 113 46.90 -46.81 10.66
CA VAL A 113 47.00 -48.18 11.09
C VAL A 113 48.37 -48.72 10.66
N VAL A 114 49.17 -49.09 11.64
CA VAL A 114 50.51 -49.62 11.44
C VAL A 114 50.62 -51.00 12.08
N LEU A 115 51.00 -52.01 11.28
CA LEU A 115 51.39 -53.35 11.73
C LEU A 115 52.89 -53.38 11.84
N THR A 116 53.39 -53.80 12.98
CA THR A 116 54.82 -54.06 13.25
C THR A 116 55.01 -55.53 13.61
N ASP A 117 55.93 -56.20 12.99
CA ASP A 117 56.26 -57.58 13.31
C ASP A 117 57.76 -57.70 13.62
N VAL A 118 58.08 -58.20 14.78
CA VAL A 118 59.45 -58.46 15.25
C VAL A 118 59.71 -59.92 15.12
N VAL A 119 60.71 -60.28 14.30
CA VAL A 119 61.06 -61.65 13.98
C VAL A 119 62.24 -62.14 14.78
N GLY A 120 62.19 -63.36 15.26
CA GLY A 120 63.29 -63.98 15.99
C GLY A 120 64.41 -64.47 15.08
N SER A 121 65.50 -64.86 15.67
CA SER A 121 66.76 -65.23 14.94
C SER A 121 66.59 -66.39 13.95
N ASN A 122 65.68 -67.31 14.18
CA ASN A 122 65.39 -68.44 13.25
C ASN A 122 64.22 -68.13 12.29
N PHE A 123 63.89 -66.86 12.04
CA PHE A 123 62.87 -66.46 11.05
C PHE A 123 63.54 -65.58 10.01
N ARG A 124 63.46 -65.93 8.73
CA ARG A 124 63.96 -65.14 7.60
C ARG A 124 62.75 -64.67 6.75
N LEU A 125 62.48 -63.39 6.73
CA LEU A 125 61.51 -62.80 5.86
C LEU A 125 62.12 -62.79 4.40
N ALA A 126 61.45 -63.50 3.49
CA ALA A 126 61.85 -63.56 2.12
C ALA A 126 61.09 -62.55 1.24
N ASP A 127 59.79 -62.38 1.46
CA ASP A 127 58.88 -61.54 0.70
C ASP A 127 57.66 -61.20 1.52
N ALA A 128 56.96 -60.13 1.16
CA ALA A 128 55.70 -59.79 1.77
C ALA A 128 54.75 -59.14 0.76
N ALA A 129 53.45 -59.38 0.90
CA ALA A 129 52.40 -58.75 0.12
C ALA A 129 51.32 -58.15 1.05
N PRO A 130 51.16 -56.81 1.12
CA PRO A 130 52.02 -55.82 0.50
C PRO A 130 53.48 -55.87 1.02
N ALA A 131 54.44 -55.31 0.28
CA ALA A 131 55.79 -55.17 0.77
C ALA A 131 55.83 -54.34 2.03
N ALA A 132 56.78 -54.65 2.96
CA ALA A 132 56.94 -53.83 4.13
C ALA A 132 57.44 -52.42 3.75
N ASP A 133 56.86 -51.41 4.39
CA ASP A 133 57.23 -50.00 4.18
C ASP A 133 58.63 -49.73 4.80
N ALA A 134 58.98 -50.45 5.85
CA ALA A 134 60.28 -50.38 6.48
C ALA A 134 60.69 -51.74 7.05
N VAL A 135 61.98 -52.08 6.96
CA VAL A 135 62.59 -53.20 7.63
C VAL A 135 63.89 -52.71 8.32
N ASP A 136 63.85 -52.72 9.66
CA ASP A 136 64.99 -52.30 10.47
C ASP A 136 65.38 -53.42 11.41
N GLY A 137 66.55 -54.05 11.07
CA GLY A 137 66.97 -55.23 11.85
C GLY A 137 65.98 -56.38 11.78
N ASP A 138 65.52 -56.78 12.92
CA ASP A 138 64.52 -57.85 13.09
C ASP A 138 63.05 -57.36 13.02
N THR A 139 62.81 -56.06 12.73
CA THR A 139 61.49 -55.46 12.74
C THR A 139 61.03 -55.11 11.31
N ALA A 140 59.89 -55.61 10.90
CA ALA A 140 59.20 -55.23 9.70
C ALA A 140 57.95 -54.43 10.01
N THR A 141 57.72 -53.32 9.28
CA THR A 141 56.61 -52.38 9.50
C THR A 141 55.79 -52.18 8.23
N TRP A 142 54.47 -52.21 8.36
CA TRP A 142 53.50 -51.90 7.30
C TRP A 142 52.61 -50.73 7.70
N MET A 143 52.64 -49.67 6.94
CA MET A 143 51.73 -48.52 7.06
C MET A 143 50.45 -48.83 6.28
N LEU A 144 49.47 -49.40 6.91
CA LEU A 144 48.25 -49.89 6.26
C LEU A 144 47.23 -48.80 5.99
N GLY A 145 47.50 -47.55 6.45
CA GLY A 145 46.65 -46.38 6.23
C GLY A 145 45.33 -46.44 6.97
N GLU A 146 44.25 -46.14 6.27
CA GLU A 146 42.92 -46.10 6.86
C GLU A 146 42.20 -47.45 6.73
N ILE A 147 41.44 -47.83 7.78
CA ILE A 147 40.49 -48.95 7.74
C ILE A 147 39.09 -48.42 8.12
N ALA A 148 38.17 -48.40 7.11
CA ALA A 148 36.79 -48.01 7.35
C ALA A 148 36.06 -48.96 8.32
N PRO A 149 34.93 -48.54 8.93
CA PRO A 149 34.13 -49.41 9.78
C PRO A 149 33.83 -50.77 9.16
N GLY A 150 34.15 -51.85 9.87
CA GLY A 150 34.00 -53.23 9.39
C GLY A 150 35.00 -53.68 8.32
N GLY A 151 35.81 -52.73 7.84
CA GLY A 151 36.82 -52.99 6.79
C GLY A 151 38.00 -53.87 7.27
N THR A 152 38.73 -54.45 6.33
CA THR A 152 39.88 -55.36 6.57
C THR A 152 41.11 -54.94 5.80
N ARG A 153 42.29 -55.29 6.33
CA ARG A 153 43.58 -55.26 5.63
C ARG A 153 44.28 -56.57 5.84
N ASN A 154 44.95 -57.07 4.80
CA ASN A 154 45.70 -58.35 4.86
C ASN A 154 47.16 -58.10 4.55
N VAL A 155 48.03 -58.80 5.26
CA VAL A 155 49.45 -58.87 4.97
C VAL A 155 49.84 -60.33 4.96
N ILE A 156 50.57 -60.76 3.92
CA ILE A 156 51.04 -62.14 3.76
C ILE A 156 52.57 -62.08 3.68
N LEU A 157 53.23 -62.79 4.58
CA LEU A 157 54.67 -62.93 4.60
C LEU A 157 55.04 -64.29 3.98
N LYS A 158 56.08 -64.32 3.20
CA LYS A 158 56.81 -65.55 2.86
C LYS A 158 58.12 -65.61 3.66
N ALA A 159 58.29 -66.64 4.41
CA ALA A 159 59.40 -66.81 5.31
C ALA A 159 60.01 -68.18 5.19
N SER A 160 61.21 -68.36 5.72
CA SER A 160 61.88 -69.63 5.89
C SER A 160 62.62 -69.68 7.24
N SER A 161 62.90 -70.85 7.76
CA SER A 161 63.66 -71.07 8.99
C SER A 161 64.89 -71.88 8.71
N PRO A 162 66.08 -71.27 8.78
CA PRO A 162 67.35 -71.91 8.35
C PRO A 162 67.82 -73.02 9.30
N GLU A 163 67.38 -73.06 10.53
CA GLU A 163 67.88 -73.98 11.55
C GLU A 163 66.73 -74.76 12.20
N GLU A 164 67.03 -75.93 12.75
CA GLU A 164 66.06 -76.70 13.57
C GLU A 164 65.84 -75.96 14.90
N GLY A 165 64.56 -75.88 15.33
CA GLY A 165 64.19 -75.19 16.57
C GLY A 165 62.88 -74.43 16.43
N TYR A 166 62.79 -73.37 17.12
CA TYR A 166 61.55 -72.51 17.10
C TYR A 166 61.81 -71.20 16.33
N ALA A 167 60.90 -70.88 15.45
CA ALA A 167 60.82 -69.55 14.82
C ALA A 167 59.70 -68.77 15.50
N THR A 168 60.08 -67.64 16.06
CA THR A 168 59.13 -66.79 16.79
C THR A 168 59.00 -65.46 16.07
N THR A 169 57.76 -64.94 16.01
CA THR A 169 57.44 -63.61 15.49
C THR A 169 56.38 -62.97 16.35
N CYS A 170 56.63 -61.73 16.74
CA CYS A 170 55.78 -60.98 17.65
C CYS A 170 55.21 -59.75 16.92
N SER A 171 53.91 -59.65 16.88
CA SER A 171 53.20 -58.60 16.13
C SER A 171 52.49 -57.63 17.03
N ALA A 172 52.58 -56.34 16.71
CA ALA A 172 51.87 -55.26 17.36
C ALA A 172 51.12 -54.38 16.32
N VAL A 173 50.07 -53.76 16.74
CA VAL A 173 49.29 -52.83 15.89
C VAL A 173 49.06 -51.54 16.64
N THR A 174 49.30 -50.42 15.97
CA THR A 174 48.91 -49.07 16.44
C THR A 174 47.95 -48.43 15.47
N PHE A 175 47.08 -47.57 15.95
CA PHE A 175 46.11 -46.83 15.13
C PHE A 175 45.56 -45.63 15.91
N VAL A 176 45.00 -44.64 15.16
CA VAL A 176 44.31 -43.48 15.71
C VAL A 176 42.84 -43.59 15.39
N PRO A 177 41.93 -43.67 16.40
CA PRO A 177 40.50 -43.58 16.13
C PRO A 177 40.14 -42.14 15.72
N SER A 178 39.40 -41.96 14.62
CA SER A 178 38.96 -40.65 14.14
C SER A 178 37.47 -40.52 14.34
N TYR A 179 37.03 -39.48 15.10
CA TYR A 179 35.64 -39.12 15.31
C TYR A 179 35.38 -37.73 14.71
N CYS A 180 34.31 -37.62 13.89
CA CYS A 180 33.93 -36.37 13.22
C CYS A 180 32.44 -36.09 13.45
N GLU A 181 32.13 -34.89 13.92
CA GLU A 181 30.78 -34.36 14.03
C GLU A 181 30.56 -33.30 12.99
N THR A 182 29.34 -33.22 12.43
CA THR A 182 28.94 -32.20 11.47
C THR A 182 28.02 -31.22 12.15
N ILE A 183 28.42 -29.95 12.20
CA ILE A 183 27.61 -28.84 12.69
C ILE A 183 26.99 -28.14 11.47
N LYS A 184 25.64 -28.04 11.43
CA LYS A 184 24.95 -27.24 10.42
C LYS A 184 25.07 -25.75 10.79
N VAL A 185 25.77 -24.99 9.99
CA VAL A 185 25.87 -23.53 10.11
C VAL A 185 24.74 -22.91 9.31
N VAL A 186 23.93 -22.06 9.95
CA VAL A 186 22.79 -21.38 9.35
C VAL A 186 22.94 -19.86 9.44
N ARG A 187 22.31 -19.14 8.50
CA ARG A 187 22.23 -17.69 8.52
C ARG A 187 20.80 -17.26 8.86
N ALA A 188 20.67 -16.40 9.84
CA ALA A 188 19.43 -15.68 10.11
C ALA A 188 19.39 -14.42 9.26
N ASP A 189 18.29 -14.18 8.55
CA ASP A 189 18.12 -13.04 7.67
C ASP A 189 16.63 -12.75 7.48
N LEU A 190 16.26 -11.47 7.43
CA LEU A 190 14.90 -11.01 7.32
C LEU A 190 14.81 -9.97 6.21
N GLU A 191 13.76 -10.03 5.43
CA GLU A 191 13.44 -9.08 4.37
C GLU A 191 12.06 -8.48 4.65
N LEU A 192 11.93 -7.18 4.47
CA LEU A 192 10.67 -6.45 4.57
C LEU A 192 10.44 -5.66 3.29
N VAL A 193 9.23 -5.69 2.77
CA VAL A 193 8.82 -4.91 1.59
C VAL A 193 7.51 -4.20 1.91
N LEU A 194 7.50 -2.89 1.68
CA LEU A 194 6.32 -2.03 1.76
C LEU A 194 5.89 -1.62 0.35
N ASP A 195 4.78 -2.18 -0.12
CA ASP A 195 4.10 -1.73 -1.34
C ASP A 195 3.08 -0.65 -0.96
N LEU A 196 3.30 0.57 -1.41
CA LEU A 196 2.46 1.72 -1.17
C LEU A 196 2.14 2.42 -2.50
N VAL A 197 0.86 2.79 -2.72
CA VAL A 197 0.50 3.53 -3.93
C VAL A 197 1.17 4.90 -3.95
N PRO A 198 1.71 5.35 -5.10
CA PRO A 198 2.50 6.57 -5.16
C PRO A 198 1.68 7.86 -4.99
N ALA A 199 0.38 7.84 -5.32
CA ALA A 199 -0.50 9.00 -5.23
C ALA A 199 -1.97 8.60 -5.06
N VAL A 200 -2.71 9.38 -4.24
CA VAL A 200 -4.15 9.24 -4.02
C VAL A 200 -4.80 10.61 -3.80
N THR A 201 -6.13 10.65 -3.80
CA THR A 201 -6.87 11.83 -3.30
C THR A 201 -7.18 11.68 -1.79
N VAL A 202 -7.35 12.80 -1.10
CA VAL A 202 -7.48 12.85 0.37
C VAL A 202 -8.67 12.05 0.93
N CYS A 203 -9.69 11.79 0.13
CA CYS A 203 -10.87 11.04 0.55
C CYS A 203 -10.81 9.56 0.17
N ASP A 204 -9.82 9.15 -0.61
CA ASP A 204 -9.65 7.76 -0.99
C ASP A 204 -8.80 7.02 0.06
N PRO A 205 -9.05 5.73 0.28
CA PRO A 205 -8.16 4.92 1.10
C PRO A 205 -6.80 4.80 0.42
N ILE A 206 -5.76 4.68 1.22
CA ILE A 206 -4.39 4.45 0.78
C ILE A 206 -4.07 2.97 1.02
N PRO A 207 -4.22 2.10 0.02
CA PRO A 207 -3.86 0.70 0.19
C PRO A 207 -2.36 0.57 0.40
N ALA A 208 -1.99 -0.17 1.44
CA ALA A 208 -0.63 -0.50 1.79
C ALA A 208 -0.51 -2.01 1.99
N ARG A 209 0.54 -2.62 1.45
CA ARG A 209 0.83 -4.02 1.66
C ARG A 209 2.23 -4.18 2.22
N ILE A 210 2.33 -4.80 3.39
CA ILE A 210 3.60 -5.09 4.06
C ILE A 210 3.86 -6.59 3.94
N THR A 211 4.98 -6.96 3.33
CA THR A 211 5.40 -8.36 3.19
C THR A 211 6.70 -8.57 3.97
N VAL A 212 6.68 -9.46 4.93
CA VAL A 212 7.86 -9.89 5.68
C VAL A 212 8.24 -11.31 5.29
N ARG A 213 9.53 -11.56 5.04
CA ARG A 213 10.05 -12.84 4.58
C ARG A 213 11.31 -13.22 5.34
N ASN A 214 11.41 -14.47 5.75
CA ASN A 214 12.66 -15.04 6.20
C ASN A 214 13.51 -15.44 4.98
N SER A 215 14.50 -14.61 4.62
CA SER A 215 15.44 -14.86 3.52
C SER A 215 16.66 -15.70 3.95
N GLY A 216 16.75 -16.00 5.24
CA GLY A 216 17.80 -16.83 5.81
C GLY A 216 17.56 -18.33 5.68
N SER A 217 18.49 -19.11 6.25
CA SER A 217 18.43 -20.57 6.34
C SER A 217 18.13 -21.08 7.75
N SER A 218 17.90 -20.17 8.72
CA SER A 218 17.46 -20.43 10.09
C SER A 218 16.00 -20.05 10.28
N ARG A 219 15.27 -20.77 11.13
CA ARG A 219 13.92 -20.36 11.57
C ARG A 219 14.02 -19.09 12.43
N LEU A 220 13.18 -18.12 12.14
CA LEU A 220 12.98 -16.93 12.95
C LEU A 220 11.70 -17.09 13.79
N THR A 221 11.75 -16.65 15.04
CA THR A 221 10.61 -16.74 15.98
C THR A 221 10.17 -15.35 16.41
N ASP A 222 8.89 -15.23 16.76
CA ASP A 222 8.28 -13.99 17.25
C ASP A 222 8.55 -12.78 16.35
N VAL A 223 8.38 -12.97 15.04
CA VAL A 223 8.55 -11.87 14.08
C VAL A 223 7.38 -10.91 14.20
N VAL A 224 7.66 -9.65 14.50
CA VAL A 224 6.68 -8.58 14.63
C VAL A 224 7.09 -7.41 13.75
N VAL A 225 6.15 -6.91 12.97
CA VAL A 225 6.31 -5.67 12.18
C VAL A 225 5.66 -4.52 12.93
N THR A 226 6.37 -3.43 13.12
CA THR A 226 5.87 -2.20 13.76
C THR A 226 6.10 -1.01 12.86
N ASP A 227 5.15 -0.09 12.85
CA ASP A 227 5.30 1.22 12.19
C ASP A 227 4.67 2.31 13.05
N SER A 228 5.29 3.48 13.04
CA SER A 228 4.75 4.71 13.63
C SER A 228 4.44 5.69 12.50
N LEU A 229 3.18 5.71 12.09
CA LEU A 229 2.73 6.55 10.98
C LEU A 229 2.97 8.03 11.28
N PRO A 230 3.36 8.83 10.28
CA PRO A 230 3.59 10.26 10.43
C PRO A 230 2.28 10.99 10.78
N SER A 231 2.41 12.17 11.38
CA SER A 231 1.26 13.02 11.69
C SER A 231 0.40 13.28 10.45
N GLY A 232 -0.90 13.07 10.56
CA GLY A 232 -1.84 13.22 9.47
C GLY A 232 -2.10 11.93 8.68
N LEU A 233 -1.38 10.85 8.94
CA LEU A 233 -1.65 9.51 8.40
C LEU A 233 -2.08 8.57 9.53
N ALA A 234 -3.12 7.78 9.30
CA ALA A 234 -3.62 6.78 10.24
C ALA A 234 -4.23 5.60 9.47
N THR A 235 -4.44 4.49 10.14
CA THR A 235 -5.28 3.41 9.63
C THR A 235 -6.75 3.86 9.56
N THR A 236 -7.58 3.14 8.83
CA THR A 236 -9.02 3.49 8.69
C THR A 236 -9.78 3.49 10.02
N ASP A 237 -9.30 2.73 11.01
CA ASP A 237 -9.81 2.70 12.39
C ASP A 237 -9.15 3.76 13.31
N GLY A 238 -8.28 4.63 12.76
CA GLY A 238 -7.70 5.79 13.43
C GLY A 238 -6.42 5.52 14.21
N GLN A 239 -5.79 4.36 14.06
CA GLN A 239 -4.52 4.07 14.72
C GLN A 239 -3.35 4.74 13.99
N THR A 240 -2.43 5.32 14.76
CA THR A 240 -1.18 5.92 14.27
C THR A 240 0.03 5.04 14.53
N ARG A 241 -0.15 3.91 15.22
CA ARG A 241 0.86 2.88 15.44
C ARG A 241 0.32 1.55 14.97
N ILE A 242 1.08 0.89 14.15
CA ILE A 242 0.78 -0.42 13.59
C ILE A 242 1.66 -1.45 14.30
N SER A 243 1.07 -2.58 14.65
CA SER A 243 1.78 -3.74 15.17
C SER A 243 1.17 -5.01 14.57
N LEU A 244 1.94 -5.69 13.72
CA LEU A 244 1.51 -6.86 12.97
C LEU A 244 2.34 -8.07 13.43
N ASN A 245 1.67 -9.08 13.94
CA ASN A 245 2.34 -10.30 14.38
C ASN A 245 2.47 -11.29 13.22
N ALA A 246 3.68 -11.45 12.72
CA ALA A 246 4.01 -12.47 11.74
C ALA A 246 4.27 -13.85 12.39
N GLY A 247 4.57 -13.89 13.71
CA GLY A 247 4.89 -15.10 14.43
C GLY A 247 6.18 -15.74 13.95
N ASP A 248 6.20 -17.06 13.86
CA ASP A 248 7.38 -17.81 13.44
C ASP A 248 7.43 -17.94 11.92
N LEU A 249 8.61 -17.74 11.35
CA LEU A 249 8.89 -17.89 9.93
C LEU A 249 9.98 -18.92 9.69
N ASN A 250 9.65 -20.00 8.98
CA ASN A 250 10.62 -20.96 8.49
C ASN A 250 11.48 -20.37 7.36
N PRO A 251 12.65 -20.96 7.04
CA PRO A 251 13.45 -20.54 5.90
C PRO A 251 12.62 -20.44 4.60
N GLY A 252 12.66 -19.27 3.96
CA GLY A 252 11.93 -18.97 2.74
C GLY A 252 10.45 -18.60 2.93
N GLU A 253 9.89 -18.74 4.14
CA GLU A 253 8.50 -18.40 4.45
C GLU A 253 8.28 -16.88 4.47
N SER A 254 7.12 -16.45 3.99
CA SER A 254 6.70 -15.05 4.00
C SER A 254 5.27 -14.89 4.50
N LYS A 255 4.98 -13.73 5.11
CA LYS A 255 3.63 -13.28 5.45
C LYS A 255 3.39 -11.89 4.92
N ALA A 256 2.18 -11.68 4.39
CA ALA A 256 1.74 -10.38 3.88
C ALA A 256 0.56 -9.87 4.70
N PHE A 257 0.51 -8.56 4.90
CA PHE A 257 -0.54 -7.84 5.61
C PHE A 257 -1.03 -6.72 4.70
N ASP A 258 -2.32 -6.73 4.43
CA ASP A 258 -2.99 -5.67 3.68
C ASP A 258 -3.61 -4.69 4.69
N LEU A 259 -3.38 -3.40 4.47
CA LEU A 259 -3.82 -2.30 5.33
C LEU A 259 -4.41 -1.20 4.46
N ASP A 260 -5.48 -0.57 4.93
CA ASP A 260 -5.99 0.65 4.36
C ASP A 260 -5.65 1.82 5.29
N LEU A 261 -4.85 2.75 4.79
CA LEU A 261 -4.50 3.98 5.48
C LEU A 261 -5.39 5.13 4.99
N LYS A 262 -5.47 6.17 5.80
CA LYS A 262 -6.22 7.38 5.49
C LYS A 262 -5.40 8.60 5.89
N ALA A 263 -5.35 9.58 4.99
CA ALA A 263 -4.75 10.88 5.27
C ALA A 263 -5.81 11.89 5.71
N SER A 264 -5.47 12.76 6.66
CA SER A 264 -6.34 13.84 7.13
C SER A 264 -6.19 15.13 6.34
N SER A 265 -5.13 15.28 5.57
CA SER A 265 -4.84 16.47 4.76
C SER A 265 -3.97 16.12 3.55
N THR A 266 -3.86 17.06 2.62
CA THR A 266 -2.94 16.95 1.49
C THR A 266 -1.49 17.04 1.95
N GLY A 267 -0.59 16.33 1.26
CA GLY A 267 0.83 16.34 1.57
C GLY A 267 1.54 15.10 1.06
N ARG A 268 2.84 15.02 1.34
CA ARG A 268 3.64 13.82 1.16
C ARG A 268 3.80 13.13 2.51
N TYR A 269 3.46 11.87 2.56
CA TYR A 269 3.60 11.04 3.74
C TYR A 269 4.58 9.92 3.46
N GLU A 270 5.42 9.60 4.44
CA GLU A 270 6.39 8.51 4.39
C GLU A 270 6.09 7.54 5.53
N ALA A 271 5.99 6.25 5.21
CA ALA A 271 5.85 5.16 6.16
C ALA A 271 7.14 4.35 6.16
N SER A 272 7.57 3.91 7.34
CA SER A 272 8.85 3.22 7.53
C SER A 272 8.66 2.05 8.51
N PRO A 273 7.99 0.98 8.09
CA PRO A 273 7.82 -0.20 8.92
C PRO A 273 9.15 -0.89 9.20
N VAL A 274 9.26 -1.44 10.40
CA VAL A 274 10.41 -2.21 10.86
C VAL A 274 9.94 -3.57 11.34
N ALA A 275 10.50 -4.63 10.81
CA ALA A 275 10.30 -5.99 11.27
C ALA A 275 11.43 -6.39 12.24
N ASN A 276 11.09 -7.03 13.35
CA ASN A 276 12.04 -7.55 14.32
C ASN A 276 11.71 -9.00 14.66
N SER A 277 12.72 -9.80 14.96
CA SER A 277 12.59 -11.18 15.44
C SER A 277 13.18 -11.34 16.83
N ALA A 278 12.82 -12.41 17.56
CA ALA A 278 13.41 -12.75 18.86
C ALA A 278 14.92 -12.99 18.77
N GLN A 279 15.45 -13.34 17.61
CA GLN A 279 16.90 -13.51 17.38
C GLN A 279 17.66 -12.19 17.22
N GLY A 280 16.97 -11.04 17.32
CA GLY A 280 17.57 -9.71 17.13
C GLY A 280 17.87 -9.36 15.67
N ILE A 281 17.29 -10.07 14.73
CA ILE A 281 17.36 -9.72 13.30
C ILE A 281 16.27 -8.71 13.00
N SER A 282 16.64 -7.64 12.31
CA SER A 282 15.72 -6.58 11.88
C SER A 282 15.81 -6.35 10.38
N ALA A 283 14.69 -5.92 9.79
CA ALA A 283 14.60 -5.41 8.43
C ALA A 283 13.68 -4.19 8.41
N GLU A 284 13.97 -3.24 7.56
CA GLU A 284 13.18 -2.03 7.37
C GLU A 284 12.98 -1.76 5.88
N ASP A 285 11.88 -1.10 5.56
CA ASP A 285 11.63 -0.56 4.22
C ASP A 285 10.92 0.78 4.34
N MET A 286 10.93 1.57 3.28
CA MET A 286 10.37 2.92 3.27
C MET A 286 9.52 3.13 2.01
N GLY A 287 8.29 3.56 2.22
CA GLY A 287 7.39 3.94 1.15
C GLY A 287 6.87 5.36 1.33
N SER A 288 6.49 5.99 0.23
CA SER A 288 5.89 7.32 0.29
C SER A 288 4.69 7.43 -0.63
N VAL A 289 3.69 8.19 -0.18
CA VAL A 289 2.48 8.52 -0.93
C VAL A 289 2.28 10.01 -0.98
N VAL A 290 1.89 10.53 -2.15
CA VAL A 290 1.47 11.93 -2.31
C VAL A 290 -0.06 11.98 -2.26
N VAL A 291 -0.57 12.69 -1.27
CA VAL A 291 -2.00 12.92 -1.09
C VAL A 291 -2.36 14.28 -1.62
N SER A 292 -3.28 14.32 -2.56
CA SER A 292 -3.76 15.55 -3.22
C SER A 292 -5.26 15.71 -3.01
N ALA A 293 -5.77 16.92 -3.23
CA ALA A 293 -7.19 17.20 -3.15
C ALA A 293 -7.64 18.19 -4.22
N PRO A 294 -8.83 18.04 -4.80
CA PRO A 294 -9.47 19.10 -5.54
C PRO A 294 -9.97 20.20 -4.60
N SER A 295 -9.97 21.44 -5.08
CA SER A 295 -10.53 22.58 -4.39
C SER A 295 -11.30 23.42 -5.40
N LEU A 296 -12.61 23.47 -5.28
CA LEU A 296 -13.45 24.20 -6.22
C LEU A 296 -13.66 25.64 -5.76
N MET A 297 -13.62 26.55 -6.71
CA MET A 297 -14.03 27.94 -6.57
C MET A 297 -15.06 28.23 -7.64
N VAL A 298 -16.13 28.92 -7.28
CA VAL A 298 -17.13 29.39 -8.23
C VAL A 298 -17.30 30.91 -8.11
N SER A 299 -17.29 31.58 -9.24
CA SER A 299 -17.66 32.99 -9.35
C SER A 299 -18.84 33.12 -10.30
N CYS A 300 -19.57 34.22 -10.17
CA CYS A 300 -20.66 34.51 -11.12
C CYS A 300 -20.59 35.96 -11.58
N GLU A 301 -21.06 36.17 -12.81
CA GLU A 301 -21.21 37.48 -13.41
C GLU A 301 -22.65 37.64 -13.92
N ALA A 302 -23.27 38.77 -13.58
CA ALA A 302 -24.61 39.14 -13.99
C ALA A 302 -24.66 40.62 -14.30
N PRO A 303 -25.53 41.09 -15.20
CA PRO A 303 -25.74 42.53 -15.43
C PRO A 303 -26.23 43.21 -14.13
N SER A 304 -25.71 44.41 -13.85
CA SER A 304 -26.11 45.17 -12.66
C SER A 304 -27.59 45.54 -12.67
N GLU A 305 -28.17 45.82 -13.85
CA GLU A 305 -29.56 46.26 -14.01
C GLU A 305 -30.17 45.62 -15.26
N ARG A 306 -31.49 45.32 -15.21
CA ARG A 306 -32.32 44.90 -16.35
C ARG A 306 -33.77 45.33 -16.15
N PHE A 307 -34.45 45.60 -17.25
CA PHE A 307 -35.86 45.87 -17.21
C PHE A 307 -36.68 44.58 -17.06
N ILE A 308 -37.84 44.67 -16.47
CA ILE A 308 -38.82 43.58 -16.34
C ILE A 308 -39.09 43.00 -17.75
N GLY A 309 -39.12 41.67 -17.85
CA GLY A 309 -39.35 40.95 -19.10
C GLY A 309 -38.13 40.86 -20.01
N ARG A 310 -37.02 41.50 -19.69
CA ARG A 310 -35.77 41.40 -20.47
C ARG A 310 -34.89 40.26 -19.97
N PRO A 311 -34.12 39.61 -20.85
CA PRO A 311 -33.26 38.50 -20.47
C PRO A 311 -32.11 38.98 -19.58
N ILE A 312 -31.88 38.22 -18.49
CA ILE A 312 -30.77 38.35 -17.57
C ILE A 312 -29.88 37.13 -17.77
N SER A 313 -28.73 37.32 -18.42
CA SER A 313 -27.74 36.27 -18.59
C SER A 313 -26.81 36.27 -17.38
N VAL A 314 -26.75 35.15 -16.68
CA VAL A 314 -25.87 34.94 -15.52
C VAL A 314 -24.88 33.84 -15.87
N CYS A 315 -23.60 34.17 -15.90
CA CYS A 315 -22.54 33.24 -16.19
C CYS A 315 -21.83 32.82 -14.90
N TYR A 316 -21.54 31.55 -14.77
CA TYR A 316 -20.83 30.96 -13.64
C TYR A 316 -19.53 30.37 -14.16
N GLN A 317 -18.42 30.80 -13.56
CA GLN A 317 -17.11 30.25 -13.84
C GLN A 317 -16.71 29.36 -12.65
N VAL A 318 -16.49 28.08 -12.89
CA VAL A 318 -16.02 27.10 -11.93
C VAL A 318 -14.56 26.81 -12.22
N LYS A 319 -13.70 27.04 -11.24
CA LYS A 319 -12.27 26.76 -11.29
C LYS A 319 -11.89 25.72 -10.24
N ASN A 320 -11.09 24.73 -10.62
CA ASN A 320 -10.44 23.85 -9.65
C ASN A 320 -9.06 24.44 -9.28
N THR A 321 -8.95 24.98 -8.08
CA THR A 321 -7.72 25.56 -7.52
C THR A 321 -6.89 24.55 -6.73
N GLY A 322 -7.36 23.29 -6.64
CA GLY A 322 -6.66 22.21 -5.98
C GLY A 322 -5.60 21.56 -6.88
N ASN A 323 -4.89 20.61 -6.32
CA ASN A 323 -3.81 19.88 -6.99
C ASN A 323 -4.23 18.47 -7.47
N ALA A 324 -5.52 18.12 -7.34
CA ALA A 324 -6.11 16.90 -7.88
C ALA A 324 -7.29 17.23 -8.79
N THR A 325 -7.64 16.32 -9.69
CA THR A 325 -8.84 16.43 -10.52
C THR A 325 -10.10 16.31 -9.65
N SER A 326 -11.05 17.25 -9.79
CA SER A 326 -12.39 17.13 -9.25
C SER A 326 -13.23 16.29 -10.19
N SER A 327 -13.74 15.15 -9.78
CA SER A 327 -14.65 14.32 -10.54
C SER A 327 -16.10 14.49 -10.07
N ASN A 328 -17.06 14.13 -10.95
CA ASN A 328 -18.49 14.29 -10.69
C ASN A 328 -18.85 15.71 -10.22
N THR A 329 -18.26 16.71 -10.84
CA THR A 329 -18.48 18.10 -10.48
C THR A 329 -19.86 18.55 -10.95
N VAL A 330 -20.66 19.05 -10.02
CA VAL A 330 -22.03 19.50 -10.27
C VAL A 330 -22.19 20.93 -9.79
N LEU A 331 -22.66 21.80 -10.67
CA LEU A 331 -23.09 23.17 -10.35
C LEU A 331 -24.62 23.20 -10.24
N THR A 332 -25.12 23.75 -9.14
CA THR A 332 -26.56 23.91 -8.87
C THR A 332 -26.87 25.37 -8.64
N VAL A 333 -27.83 25.90 -9.37
CA VAL A 333 -28.30 27.29 -9.30
C VAL A 333 -29.81 27.30 -9.06
N PRO A 334 -30.28 27.57 -7.84
CA PRO A 334 -31.72 27.73 -7.57
C PRO A 334 -32.30 28.87 -8.41
N VAL A 335 -33.49 28.68 -8.97
CA VAL A 335 -34.23 29.73 -9.67
C VAL A 335 -34.77 30.72 -8.64
N PRO A 336 -34.38 32.00 -8.67
CA PRO A 336 -34.84 33.00 -7.72
C PRO A 336 -36.38 33.22 -7.82
N ALA A 337 -37.01 33.46 -6.71
CA ALA A 337 -38.47 33.70 -6.65
C ALA A 337 -38.94 34.86 -7.55
N GLY A 338 -38.09 35.90 -7.75
CA GLY A 338 -38.34 37.06 -8.60
C GLY A 338 -38.04 36.85 -10.09
N ALA A 339 -37.62 35.64 -10.50
CA ALA A 339 -37.21 35.36 -11.88
C ALA A 339 -37.86 34.10 -12.46
N THR A 340 -37.85 33.99 -13.78
CA THR A 340 -38.24 32.77 -14.50
C THR A 340 -37.03 32.29 -15.32
N PHE A 341 -36.70 31.01 -15.23
CA PHE A 341 -35.68 30.39 -16.08
C PHE A 341 -36.15 30.31 -17.53
N GLN A 342 -35.26 30.63 -18.45
CA GLN A 342 -35.52 30.62 -19.89
C GLN A 342 -34.69 29.55 -20.64
N GLY A 343 -33.46 29.33 -20.20
CA GLY A 343 -32.57 28.39 -20.83
C GLY A 343 -31.15 28.47 -20.24
N ALA A 344 -30.30 27.49 -20.57
CA ALA A 344 -28.92 27.44 -20.15
C ALA A 344 -27.99 26.94 -21.27
N THR A 345 -26.73 27.35 -21.19
CA THR A 345 -25.65 26.81 -22.04
C THR A 345 -24.99 25.62 -21.34
N GLY A 346 -24.07 24.91 -22.01
CA GLY A 346 -23.23 23.88 -21.39
C GLY A 346 -24.00 22.67 -20.84
N GLY A 347 -25.20 22.38 -21.36
CA GLY A 347 -25.98 21.23 -20.95
C GLY A 347 -26.74 21.42 -19.62
N GLY A 348 -26.90 22.67 -19.17
CA GLY A 348 -27.71 22.99 -17.97
C GLY A 348 -29.17 22.67 -18.16
N ASN A 349 -29.76 21.95 -17.21
CA ASN A 349 -31.15 21.54 -17.24
C ASN A 349 -31.88 21.96 -15.97
N LEU A 350 -33.16 22.36 -16.12
CA LEU A 350 -34.02 22.63 -14.98
C LEU A 350 -34.42 21.31 -14.31
N SER A 351 -34.08 21.16 -13.05
CA SER A 351 -34.44 20.03 -12.21
C SER A 351 -35.14 20.56 -10.94
N GLY A 352 -36.45 20.31 -10.84
CA GLY A 352 -37.25 20.95 -9.80
C GLY A 352 -37.22 22.46 -9.91
N ASN A 353 -36.73 23.18 -8.90
CA ASN A 353 -36.59 24.63 -8.88
C ASN A 353 -35.12 25.10 -8.97
N ALA A 354 -34.24 24.29 -9.56
CA ALA A 354 -32.84 24.65 -9.76
C ALA A 354 -32.36 24.26 -11.17
N VAL A 355 -31.47 25.04 -11.72
CA VAL A 355 -30.71 24.69 -12.91
C VAL A 355 -29.48 23.92 -12.48
N VAL A 356 -29.27 22.74 -13.05
CA VAL A 356 -28.19 21.81 -12.71
C VAL A 356 -27.32 21.53 -13.93
N TRP A 357 -26.02 21.66 -13.76
CA TRP A 357 -25.01 21.27 -14.73
C TRP A 357 -24.15 20.14 -14.17
N ASN A 358 -24.03 19.06 -14.94
CA ASN A 358 -23.03 18.03 -14.72
C ASN A 358 -21.75 18.42 -15.47
N LEU A 359 -20.82 19.06 -14.79
CA LEU A 359 -19.58 19.56 -15.38
C LEU A 359 -18.53 18.46 -15.59
N GLY A 360 -18.78 17.24 -15.02
CA GLY A 360 -17.88 16.10 -15.16
C GLY A 360 -16.60 16.27 -14.35
N SER A 361 -15.45 16.04 -15.01
CA SER A 361 -14.13 16.13 -14.38
C SER A 361 -13.48 17.46 -14.73
N ILE A 362 -13.02 18.19 -13.71
CA ILE A 362 -12.24 19.42 -13.84
C ILE A 362 -10.82 19.15 -13.33
N ALA A 363 -9.84 19.15 -14.23
CA ALA A 363 -8.44 18.95 -13.86
C ALA A 363 -7.94 20.06 -12.92
N ALA A 364 -6.82 19.83 -12.25
CA ALA A 364 -6.13 20.86 -11.49
C ALA A 364 -5.91 22.10 -12.40
N ASP A 365 -6.16 23.30 -11.85
CA ASP A 365 -6.17 24.59 -12.55
C ASP A 365 -7.16 24.73 -13.70
N GLY A 366 -7.95 23.68 -13.97
CA GLY A 366 -8.99 23.70 -15.00
C GLY A 366 -10.11 24.69 -14.69
N VAL A 367 -10.69 25.29 -15.74
CA VAL A 367 -11.78 26.27 -15.67
C VAL A 367 -12.89 25.83 -16.61
N THR A 368 -14.13 25.95 -16.14
CA THR A 368 -15.33 25.72 -16.96
C THR A 368 -16.31 26.85 -16.72
N GLU A 369 -16.87 27.38 -17.80
CA GLU A 369 -17.89 28.44 -17.75
C GLU A 369 -19.20 27.94 -18.34
N VAL A 370 -20.29 28.25 -17.66
CA VAL A 370 -21.66 27.97 -18.09
C VAL A 370 -22.55 29.13 -17.73
N CYS A 371 -23.59 29.38 -18.56
CA CYS A 371 -24.50 30.50 -18.34
C CYS A 371 -25.95 30.01 -18.30
N ALA A 372 -26.76 30.69 -17.47
CA ALA A 372 -28.21 30.57 -17.47
C ALA A 372 -28.87 31.91 -17.81
N THR A 373 -29.95 31.85 -18.53
CA THR A 373 -30.78 33.02 -18.87
C THR A 373 -32.07 32.99 -18.07
N PHE A 374 -32.34 34.10 -17.40
CA PHE A 374 -33.54 34.31 -16.61
C PHE A 374 -34.30 35.55 -17.13
N THR A 375 -35.54 35.70 -16.69
CA THR A 375 -36.33 36.91 -16.89
C THR A 375 -36.93 37.37 -15.58
N GLY A 376 -36.69 38.63 -15.20
CA GLY A 376 -37.27 39.23 -13.98
C GLY A 376 -38.77 39.42 -14.12
N LYS A 377 -39.53 39.03 -13.06
CA LYS A 377 -40.99 39.09 -13.05
C LYS A 377 -41.52 40.43 -12.51
N GLN A 378 -40.79 41.01 -11.60
CA GLN A 378 -41.19 42.25 -10.90
C GLN A 378 -39.96 43.08 -10.58
N ALA A 379 -40.16 44.37 -10.32
CA ALA A 379 -39.08 45.25 -9.91
C ALA A 379 -38.50 44.83 -8.55
N GLY A 380 -37.20 44.98 -8.37
CA GLY A 380 -36.46 44.70 -7.14
C GLY A 380 -35.17 43.94 -7.40
N MET A 381 -34.42 43.70 -6.32
CA MET A 381 -33.14 43.02 -6.36
C MET A 381 -33.35 41.51 -6.49
N VAL A 382 -32.84 40.92 -7.56
CA VAL A 382 -32.83 39.47 -7.76
C VAL A 382 -31.43 38.97 -7.50
N SER A 383 -31.29 37.96 -6.61
CA SER A 383 -30.02 37.34 -6.24
C SER A 383 -29.92 35.94 -6.86
N PHE A 384 -28.82 35.72 -7.60
CA PHE A 384 -28.52 34.46 -8.27
C PHE A 384 -27.41 33.77 -7.49
N SER A 385 -27.76 32.74 -6.70
CA SER A 385 -26.79 31.95 -5.96
C SER A 385 -26.40 30.72 -6.78
N GLY A 386 -25.13 30.35 -6.76
CA GLY A 386 -24.64 29.12 -7.34
C GLY A 386 -23.82 28.35 -6.31
N SER A 387 -24.01 27.03 -6.24
CA SER A 387 -23.18 26.14 -5.45
C SER A 387 -22.60 25.04 -6.31
N VAL A 388 -21.31 24.78 -6.15
CA VAL A 388 -20.59 23.72 -6.85
C VAL A 388 -20.05 22.71 -5.85
N GLN A 389 -20.16 21.44 -6.20
CA GLN A 389 -19.57 20.34 -5.45
C GLN A 389 -18.96 19.33 -6.41
N GLY A 390 -17.95 18.59 -5.93
CA GLY A 390 -17.31 17.50 -6.65
C GLY A 390 -16.84 16.46 -5.65
N ASN A 391 -16.43 15.29 -6.13
CA ASN A 391 -15.84 14.28 -5.27
C ASN A 391 -14.59 14.85 -4.59
N CYS A 392 -14.46 14.63 -3.28
CA CYS A 392 -13.33 15.08 -2.45
C CYS A 392 -13.13 16.61 -2.38
N ALA A 393 -13.99 17.40 -3.02
CA ALA A 393 -13.93 18.87 -2.95
C ALA A 393 -14.94 19.41 -1.95
N PRO A 394 -14.58 20.35 -1.07
CA PRO A 394 -15.54 21.10 -0.29
C PRO A 394 -16.54 21.84 -1.20
N VAL A 395 -17.78 22.00 -0.72
CA VAL A 395 -18.77 22.80 -1.43
C VAL A 395 -18.32 24.25 -1.49
N ALA A 396 -18.31 24.84 -2.67
CA ALA A 396 -18.09 26.26 -2.88
C ALA A 396 -19.36 26.93 -3.38
N SER A 397 -19.57 28.19 -3.03
CA SER A 397 -20.76 28.95 -3.42
C SER A 397 -20.43 30.40 -3.78
N THR A 398 -21.30 30.98 -4.59
CA THR A 398 -21.22 32.39 -5.02
C THR A 398 -22.61 33.01 -5.09
N VAL A 399 -22.69 34.33 -5.10
CA VAL A 399 -23.93 35.08 -5.28
C VAL A 399 -23.64 36.34 -6.08
N CYS A 400 -24.37 36.53 -7.18
CA CYS A 400 -24.43 37.81 -7.91
C CYS A 400 -25.86 38.35 -7.92
N ARG A 401 -26.01 39.63 -8.25
CA ARG A 401 -27.27 40.34 -8.13
C ARG A 401 -27.53 41.18 -9.37
N THR A 402 -28.81 41.29 -9.70
CA THR A 402 -29.30 42.19 -10.76
C THR A 402 -30.45 42.98 -10.18
N GLU A 403 -30.42 44.28 -10.33
CA GLU A 403 -31.59 45.12 -10.06
C GLU A 403 -32.54 45.03 -11.24
N VAL A 404 -33.77 44.59 -10.99
CA VAL A 404 -34.79 44.54 -11.99
C VAL A 404 -35.65 45.80 -11.86
N THR A 405 -35.67 46.60 -12.89
CA THR A 405 -36.41 47.85 -12.93
C THR A 405 -37.57 47.75 -13.89
N GLY A 406 -38.63 48.44 -13.58
CA GLY A 406 -39.78 48.59 -14.47
C GLY A 406 -39.79 49.98 -15.08
N ILE A 407 -40.48 50.11 -16.19
CA ILE A 407 -40.73 51.39 -16.83
C ILE A 407 -42.22 51.68 -16.73
N PRO A 408 -42.65 52.78 -16.09
CA PRO A 408 -44.02 53.26 -16.21
C PRO A 408 -44.24 53.84 -17.61
N ALA A 409 -45.39 53.55 -18.16
CA ALA A 409 -45.82 54.06 -19.49
C ALA A 409 -47.25 54.49 -19.38
N ILE A 410 -47.48 55.76 -19.32
CA ILE A 410 -48.80 56.32 -19.08
C ILE A 410 -49.44 56.72 -20.37
N LEU A 411 -50.67 56.26 -20.58
CA LEU A 411 -51.59 56.69 -21.64
C LEU A 411 -52.58 57.63 -21.00
N LEU A 412 -52.78 58.80 -21.63
CA LEU A 412 -53.83 59.75 -21.33
C LEU A 412 -54.85 59.71 -22.47
N GLU A 413 -56.13 59.52 -22.12
CA GLU A 413 -57.26 59.53 -23.02
C GLU A 413 -58.28 60.49 -22.48
N VAL A 414 -58.81 61.34 -23.32
CA VAL A 414 -59.88 62.29 -23.04
C VAL A 414 -60.96 62.09 -24.07
N ILE A 415 -62.23 61.95 -23.60
CA ILE A 415 -63.40 61.78 -24.46
C ILE A 415 -64.50 62.65 -23.94
N ASP A 416 -65.23 63.26 -24.81
CA ASP A 416 -66.54 63.84 -24.54
C ASP A 416 -67.64 62.76 -24.64
N LEU A 417 -68.63 62.82 -23.78
CA LEU A 417 -69.70 61.82 -23.79
C LEU A 417 -70.80 62.14 -24.76
N GLU A 418 -70.90 63.39 -25.11
CA GLU A 418 -71.87 63.90 -26.08
C GLU A 418 -71.23 64.94 -27.00
N ASP A 419 -71.34 64.77 -28.29
CA ASP A 419 -70.88 65.73 -29.35
C ASP A 419 -71.79 65.57 -30.62
N PRO A 420 -72.42 66.61 -31.08
CA PRO A 420 -72.42 68.00 -30.60
C PRO A 420 -73.38 68.22 -29.37
N ILE A 421 -73.22 69.36 -28.68
CA ILE A 421 -73.96 69.73 -27.44
C ILE A 421 -74.62 71.09 -27.66
N GLU A 422 -75.93 71.23 -27.15
CA GLU A 422 -76.67 72.50 -27.22
C GLU A 422 -76.16 73.50 -26.22
N VAL A 423 -76.05 74.78 -26.60
CA VAL A 423 -75.63 75.86 -25.68
C VAL A 423 -76.65 75.94 -24.48
N GLY A 424 -76.09 76.02 -23.29
CA GLY A 424 -76.82 75.98 -22.03
C GLY A 424 -76.92 74.59 -21.40
N SER A 425 -76.62 73.55 -22.14
CA SER A 425 -76.56 72.19 -21.65
C SER A 425 -75.23 71.86 -20.94
N ASN A 426 -75.19 70.74 -20.22
CA ASN A 426 -73.97 70.29 -19.52
C ASN A 426 -73.30 69.22 -20.37
N GLN A 427 -71.99 69.42 -20.67
CA GLN A 427 -71.09 68.45 -21.30
C GLN A 427 -70.29 67.74 -20.24
N THR A 428 -70.06 66.42 -20.42
CA THR A 428 -69.23 65.63 -19.55
C THR A 428 -68.04 65.12 -20.32
N TYR A 429 -66.84 65.52 -19.86
CA TYR A 429 -65.58 64.95 -20.33
C TYR A 429 -65.12 63.81 -19.39
N GLN A 430 -64.72 62.68 -19.95
CA GLN A 430 -64.11 61.58 -19.24
C GLN A 430 -62.63 61.58 -19.50
N ILE A 431 -61.83 61.65 -18.45
CA ILE A 431 -60.37 61.59 -18.46
C ILE A 431 -59.96 60.23 -17.95
N VAL A 432 -59.22 59.44 -18.71
CA VAL A 432 -58.71 58.14 -18.30
C VAL A 432 -57.21 58.15 -18.42
N VAL A 433 -56.53 57.83 -17.30
CA VAL A 433 -55.09 57.70 -17.22
C VAL A 433 -54.76 56.25 -16.95
N THR A 434 -54.19 55.54 -17.89
CA THR A 434 -53.85 54.11 -17.81
C THR A 434 -52.34 53.93 -17.73
N ASN A 435 -51.83 53.20 -16.73
CA ASN A 435 -50.43 52.80 -16.71
C ASN A 435 -50.25 51.49 -17.50
N GLN A 436 -49.82 51.59 -18.74
CA GLN A 436 -49.49 50.46 -19.62
C GLN A 436 -48.09 49.92 -19.39
N GLY A 437 -47.34 50.50 -18.47
CA GLY A 437 -45.97 50.14 -18.18
C GLY A 437 -45.82 48.92 -17.28
N SER A 438 -44.59 48.67 -16.87
CA SER A 438 -44.19 47.56 -15.99
C SER A 438 -43.78 48.01 -14.58
N ALA A 439 -43.78 49.33 -14.32
CA ALA A 439 -43.55 49.90 -12.98
C ALA A 439 -44.71 50.83 -12.59
N PRO A 440 -44.95 51.05 -11.30
CA PRO A 440 -45.92 52.05 -10.80
C PRO A 440 -45.54 53.44 -11.32
N ALA A 441 -46.54 54.22 -11.76
CA ALA A 441 -46.40 55.64 -11.98
C ALA A 441 -46.72 56.38 -10.67
N THR A 442 -45.85 57.23 -10.18
CA THR A 442 -46.03 57.92 -8.89
C THR A 442 -46.29 59.39 -9.07
N ASN A 443 -47.06 59.98 -8.12
CA ASN A 443 -47.39 61.37 -8.04
C ASN A 443 -48.00 61.88 -9.36
N VAL A 444 -48.97 61.13 -9.88
CA VAL A 444 -49.67 61.42 -11.15
C VAL A 444 -50.59 62.60 -10.97
N ARG A 445 -50.33 63.66 -11.70
CA ARG A 445 -51.05 64.95 -11.67
C ARG A 445 -51.75 65.18 -12.99
N VAL A 446 -53.04 65.51 -12.90
CA VAL A 446 -53.85 65.85 -14.07
C VAL A 446 -54.37 67.29 -13.89
N THR A 447 -54.25 68.07 -14.93
CA THR A 447 -54.77 69.43 -14.99
C THR A 447 -55.55 69.58 -16.26
N ALA A 448 -56.78 70.00 -16.17
CA ALA A 448 -57.61 70.34 -17.33
C ALA A 448 -57.76 71.86 -17.48
N GLN A 449 -57.82 72.27 -18.72
CA GLN A 449 -57.98 73.70 -19.11
C GLN A 449 -59.23 73.81 -20.00
N LEU A 450 -60.15 74.69 -19.57
CA LEU A 450 -61.33 75.08 -20.32
C LEU A 450 -61.03 76.30 -21.20
N GLU A 451 -61.80 76.46 -22.27
CA GLU A 451 -61.89 77.71 -23.03
C GLU A 451 -62.99 78.60 -22.43
N ASP A 452 -63.05 79.88 -22.80
CA ASP A 452 -63.93 80.90 -22.24
C ASP A 452 -65.40 80.59 -22.57
N GLU A 453 -65.70 79.74 -23.55
CA GLU A 453 -66.99 79.30 -24.01
C GLU A 453 -67.56 78.19 -23.08
N GLN A 454 -66.82 77.80 -22.04
CA GLN A 454 -67.25 76.77 -21.04
C GLN A 454 -67.05 77.27 -19.63
N SER A 455 -67.91 76.75 -18.74
CA SER A 455 -67.76 76.99 -17.28
C SER A 455 -67.82 75.67 -16.50
N TYR A 456 -66.94 75.55 -15.52
CA TYR A 456 -66.90 74.38 -14.64
C TYR A 456 -68.20 74.25 -13.83
N VAL A 457 -68.78 73.04 -13.79
CA VAL A 457 -69.99 72.71 -12.96
C VAL A 457 -69.63 71.82 -11.80
N THR A 458 -69.02 70.67 -12.06
CA THR A 458 -68.62 69.69 -11.04
C THR A 458 -67.60 68.72 -11.59
N SER A 459 -66.98 67.97 -10.71
CA SER A 459 -66.13 66.84 -11.08
C SER A 459 -66.16 65.72 -10.09
N SER A 460 -65.99 64.53 -10.57
CA SER A 460 -65.93 63.29 -9.74
C SER A 460 -64.82 62.39 -10.32
N GLY A 461 -64.32 61.44 -9.54
CA GLY A 461 -63.35 60.44 -10.01
C GLY A 461 -62.38 59.93 -8.93
N THR A 462 -61.26 59.42 -9.36
CA THR A 462 -60.26 58.76 -8.52
C THR A 462 -59.75 59.68 -7.40
N THR A 463 -59.61 60.98 -7.69
CA THR A 463 -59.28 62.00 -6.68
C THR A 463 -60.18 63.22 -6.86
N SER A 464 -60.37 64.04 -5.81
CA SER A 464 -61.06 65.29 -5.90
C SER A 464 -60.30 66.32 -6.73
N ALA A 465 -61.03 67.25 -7.36
CA ALA A 465 -60.49 68.35 -8.10
C ALA A 465 -60.87 69.70 -7.55
N ARG A 466 -60.14 70.75 -7.90
CA ARG A 466 -60.38 72.16 -7.66
C ARG A 466 -60.35 72.91 -8.98
N ALA A 467 -61.39 73.72 -9.18
CA ALA A 467 -61.40 74.66 -10.28
C ALA A 467 -60.99 76.06 -9.81
N SER A 468 -60.23 76.77 -10.58
CA SER A 468 -59.83 78.15 -10.39
C SER A 468 -59.84 78.85 -11.75
N GLY A 469 -60.87 79.62 -12.04
CA GLY A 469 -61.08 80.13 -13.36
C GLY A 469 -61.33 79.01 -14.37
N GLN A 470 -60.66 79.02 -15.45
CA GLN A 470 -60.71 77.98 -16.53
C GLN A 470 -59.80 76.79 -16.28
N THR A 471 -59.02 76.79 -15.16
CA THR A 471 -58.14 75.67 -14.85
C THR A 471 -58.72 74.75 -13.78
N ILE A 472 -58.72 73.46 -14.02
CA ILE A 472 -59.20 72.43 -13.11
C ILE A 472 -58.03 71.53 -12.75
N VAL A 473 -57.64 71.53 -11.47
CA VAL A 473 -56.51 70.73 -10.97
C VAL A 473 -57.05 69.55 -10.15
N MET A 474 -56.78 68.35 -10.57
CA MET A 474 -57.05 67.12 -9.81
C MET A 474 -55.99 66.91 -8.73
N ASN A 475 -56.40 66.50 -7.55
CA ASN A 475 -55.41 66.08 -6.53
C ASN A 475 -54.59 64.93 -7.07
N ALA A 476 -53.27 64.95 -6.78
CA ALA A 476 -52.35 63.91 -7.27
C ALA A 476 -52.78 62.51 -6.85
N VAL A 477 -52.67 61.57 -7.79
CA VAL A 477 -52.82 60.14 -7.48
C VAL A 477 -51.44 59.65 -7.01
N PRO A 478 -51.33 59.19 -5.73
CA PRO A 478 -50.04 58.79 -5.20
C PRO A 478 -49.32 57.73 -6.04
N SER A 479 -50.06 56.73 -6.57
CA SER A 479 -49.51 55.68 -7.39
C SER A 479 -50.58 55.05 -8.29
N ILE A 480 -50.24 54.77 -9.52
CA ILE A 480 -51.02 53.94 -10.45
C ILE A 480 -50.19 52.71 -10.78
N ALA A 481 -50.63 51.52 -10.28
CA ALA A 481 -49.95 50.25 -10.52
C ALA A 481 -49.93 49.87 -12.00
N PRO A 482 -48.97 49.02 -12.48
CA PRO A 482 -49.01 48.47 -13.81
C PRO A 482 -50.35 47.85 -14.20
N GLY A 483 -50.90 48.25 -15.35
CA GLY A 483 -52.18 47.79 -15.86
C GLY A 483 -53.38 48.45 -15.19
N ALA A 484 -53.21 49.28 -14.16
CA ALA A 484 -54.29 50.01 -13.51
C ALA A 484 -54.58 51.35 -14.19
N ASN A 485 -55.78 51.89 -13.93
CA ASN A 485 -56.19 53.20 -14.42
C ASN A 485 -56.69 54.10 -13.31
N ALA A 486 -56.73 55.41 -13.59
CA ALA A 486 -57.37 56.42 -12.80
C ALA A 486 -58.32 57.21 -13.74
N THR A 487 -59.54 57.46 -13.27
CA THR A 487 -60.56 58.06 -14.12
C THR A 487 -61.22 59.24 -13.43
N TRP A 488 -61.50 60.26 -14.17
CA TRP A 488 -62.23 61.44 -13.72
C TRP A 488 -63.29 61.77 -14.74
N GLN A 489 -64.40 62.34 -14.27
CA GLN A 489 -65.42 63.01 -15.07
C GLN A 489 -65.47 64.46 -14.67
N VAL A 490 -65.38 65.32 -15.67
CA VAL A 490 -65.52 66.77 -15.53
C VAL A 490 -66.75 67.21 -16.26
N VAL A 491 -67.70 67.82 -15.52
CA VAL A 491 -68.95 68.37 -16.07
C VAL A 491 -68.73 69.86 -16.27
N VAL A 492 -68.96 70.32 -17.48
CA VAL A 492 -68.91 71.77 -17.81
C VAL A 492 -70.24 72.18 -18.43
N LYS A 493 -70.54 73.44 -18.38
CA LYS A 493 -71.70 74.05 -19.06
C LYS A 493 -71.26 74.79 -20.31
N ALA A 494 -71.92 74.52 -21.45
CA ALA A 494 -71.71 75.23 -22.69
C ALA A 494 -72.30 76.66 -22.56
N LEU A 495 -71.51 77.67 -22.91
CA LEU A 495 -71.91 79.08 -22.72
C LEU A 495 -72.14 79.77 -24.06
N SER A 496 -71.44 79.40 -25.13
CA SER A 496 -71.62 79.99 -26.45
C SER A 496 -71.30 78.96 -27.54
N GLU A 497 -71.68 79.22 -28.78
CA GLU A 497 -71.41 78.38 -29.95
C GLU A 497 -69.91 78.35 -30.30
N GLY A 498 -69.43 77.21 -30.78
CA GLY A 498 -68.05 77.11 -31.24
C GLY A 498 -67.52 75.66 -31.28
N ASP A 499 -66.35 75.49 -31.94
CA ASP A 499 -65.56 74.27 -31.89
C ASP A 499 -64.58 74.39 -30.74
N ILE A 500 -64.96 73.86 -29.58
CA ILE A 500 -64.26 74.09 -28.26
C ILE A 500 -63.23 72.99 -27.99
N ARG A 501 -62.11 73.39 -27.40
CA ARG A 501 -61.01 72.49 -27.03
C ARG A 501 -60.91 72.31 -25.56
N PHE A 502 -61.21 71.11 -25.07
CA PHE A 502 -60.93 70.71 -23.68
C PHE A 502 -59.52 70.11 -23.61
N SER A 503 -58.56 70.82 -23.03
CA SER A 503 -57.17 70.41 -22.97
C SER A 503 -56.83 69.81 -21.63
N VAL A 504 -56.19 68.69 -21.62
CA VAL A 504 -55.73 68.00 -20.40
C VAL A 504 -54.22 67.79 -20.45
N GLN A 505 -53.58 68.15 -19.35
CA GLN A 505 -52.14 67.93 -19.12
C GLN A 505 -51.93 66.91 -18.03
N LEU A 506 -51.03 65.95 -18.26
CA LEU A 506 -50.65 64.88 -17.37
C LEU A 506 -49.16 64.97 -17.07
N GLU A 507 -48.82 64.83 -15.78
CA GLU A 507 -47.45 64.77 -15.24
C GLU A 507 -47.30 63.61 -14.23
N SER A 508 -46.11 63.07 -14.12
CA SER A 508 -45.73 62.15 -13.04
C SER A 508 -44.24 62.28 -12.73
N ASP A 509 -43.79 61.73 -11.60
CA ASP A 509 -42.36 61.80 -11.21
C ASP A 509 -41.42 61.19 -12.21
N GLN A 510 -41.88 60.25 -13.03
CA GLN A 510 -41.03 59.54 -13.99
C GLN A 510 -41.06 60.16 -15.40
N MET A 511 -41.92 61.19 -15.59
CA MET A 511 -42.04 61.83 -16.90
C MET A 511 -41.12 63.04 -17.01
N GLY A 512 -40.26 63.06 -18.01
CA GLY A 512 -39.38 64.21 -18.28
C GLY A 512 -40.11 65.38 -18.95
N ARG A 513 -41.32 65.17 -19.46
CA ARG A 513 -42.18 66.18 -20.10
C ARG A 513 -43.63 65.84 -19.85
N PRO A 514 -44.51 66.84 -19.68
CA PRO A 514 -45.96 66.61 -19.62
C PRO A 514 -46.48 65.99 -20.92
N VAL A 515 -47.47 65.11 -20.80
CA VAL A 515 -48.31 64.66 -21.91
C VAL A 515 -49.54 65.55 -21.96
N ARG A 516 -49.95 65.92 -23.16
CA ARG A 516 -51.14 66.75 -23.39
C ARG A 516 -52.05 66.04 -24.40
N GLU A 517 -53.35 66.06 -24.08
CA GLU A 517 -54.41 65.56 -24.91
C GLU A 517 -55.51 66.64 -25.02
N THR A 518 -56.15 66.73 -26.15
CA THR A 518 -57.14 67.75 -26.38
C THR A 518 -58.36 67.08 -27.06
N GLU A 519 -59.50 67.26 -26.48
CA GLU A 519 -60.80 66.81 -27.01
C GLU A 519 -61.55 67.99 -27.63
N ALA A 520 -62.12 67.77 -28.79
CA ALA A 520 -62.85 68.78 -29.50
C ALA A 520 -64.37 68.51 -29.38
N THR A 521 -65.13 69.53 -28.94
CA THR A 521 -66.59 69.40 -28.81
C THR A 521 -67.24 70.55 -29.59
N ASN A 522 -68.19 70.26 -30.45
CA ASN A 522 -68.94 71.24 -31.16
C ASN A 522 -70.16 71.67 -30.32
N GLN A 523 -70.19 72.96 -29.99
CA GLN A 523 -71.30 73.61 -29.29
C GLN A 523 -72.17 74.39 -30.23
N TYR A 524 -73.48 74.17 -30.32
CA TYR A 524 -74.38 74.80 -31.23
C TYR A 524 -75.60 75.46 -30.60
#